data_45a8bc20a0545f8434050d7d8bdb44af
#
_entry.id   45a8bc20a0545f8434050d7d8bdb44af
#
_cell.length_a   1.000
_cell.length_b   1.000
_cell.length_c   1.000
_cell.angle_alpha   90.00
_cell.angle_beta   90.00
_cell.angle_gamma   90.00
#
_symmetry.space_group_name_H-M   'P 1'
#
loop_
_entity.id
_entity.type
_entity.pdbx_description
1 polymer ?
#
loop_
_entity_poly.entity_id
_entity_poly.type
_entity_poly.pdbx_seq_one_letter_code
_entity_poly.pdbx_strand_id
1 'polypeptide(L)' 'MTVKEMAKLIESKWMLSDGKGLRFTVTVIDMREVWGKPQCLVSPVDGHGERWVDMTSLSAIPAPKG' A
#
# COMPACT_ATOMS: atom_id res chain seq x y z
N MET A 1 -11.71 -0.27 -10.08
CA MET A 1 -10.59 0.70 -10.12
C MET A 1 -10.06 0.79 -11.54
N THR A 2 -9.85 2.00 -12.04
CA THR A 2 -9.36 2.20 -13.40
C THR A 2 -7.82 2.15 -13.44
N VAL A 3 -7.27 1.96 -14.63
CA VAL A 3 -5.81 1.97 -14.81
C VAL A 3 -5.22 3.30 -14.38
N LYS A 4 -5.92 4.41 -14.61
CA LYS A 4 -5.46 5.72 -14.16
C LYS A 4 -5.37 5.83 -12.64
N GLU A 5 -6.33 5.27 -11.94
CA GLU A 5 -6.33 5.29 -10.48
C GLU A 5 -5.22 4.42 -9.93
N MET A 6 -4.99 3.26 -10.53
CA MET A 6 -3.89 2.39 -10.16
C MET A 6 -2.55 3.08 -10.37
N ALA A 7 -2.37 3.76 -11.49
CA ALA A 7 -1.12 4.46 -11.78
C ALA A 7 -0.84 5.56 -10.77
N LYS A 8 -1.86 6.23 -10.26
CA LYS A 8 -1.67 7.26 -9.23
C LYS A 8 -1.25 6.69 -7.90
N LEU A 9 -1.61 5.44 -7.61
CA LEU A 9 -1.25 4.80 -6.35
C LEU A 9 0.15 4.20 -6.37
N ILE A 10 0.68 3.89 -7.56
CA ILE A 10 2.04 3.39 -7.69
C ILE A 10 3.02 4.50 -7.29
N GLU A 11 4.04 4.13 -6.54
CA GLU A 11 5.05 5.03 -5.95
C GLU A 11 4.52 5.88 -4.80
N SER A 12 3.26 5.73 -4.42
CA SER A 12 2.73 6.42 -3.25
C SER A 12 3.07 5.67 -1.97
N LYS A 13 3.06 6.40 -0.87
CA LYS A 13 3.34 5.84 0.45
C LYS A 13 2.06 5.64 1.23
N TRP A 14 1.97 4.54 1.93
CA TRP A 14 0.80 4.17 2.70
C TRP A 14 1.22 3.54 4.01
N MET A 15 0.29 3.48 4.96
CA MET A 15 0.51 2.76 6.20
C MET A 15 -0.09 1.37 6.08
N LEU A 16 0.70 0.37 6.45
CA LEU A 16 0.25 -1.02 6.50
C LEU A 16 0.16 -1.46 7.95
N SER A 17 -0.99 -2.01 8.33
CA SER A 17 -1.17 -2.60 9.65
C SER A 17 -0.96 -4.11 9.55
N ASP A 18 -0.21 -4.68 10.50
CA ASP A 18 0.04 -6.12 10.51
C ASP A 18 -1.04 -6.92 11.23
N GLY A 19 -2.06 -6.26 11.72
CA GLY A 19 -3.13 -6.91 12.47
C GLY A 19 -2.81 -7.12 13.95
N LYS A 20 -1.59 -6.82 14.37
CA LYS A 20 -1.16 -6.97 15.76
C LYS A 20 -0.95 -5.63 16.46
N GLY A 21 -1.43 -4.56 15.85
CA GLY A 21 -1.27 -3.22 16.39
C GLY A 21 -0.05 -2.49 15.88
N LEU A 22 0.81 -3.14 15.13
CA LEU A 22 1.97 -2.49 14.52
C LEU A 22 1.57 -1.87 13.19
N ARG A 23 2.07 -0.68 12.95
CA ARG A 23 1.88 0.05 11.70
C ARG A 23 3.22 0.50 11.18
N PHE A 24 3.41 0.38 9.88
CA PHE A 24 4.64 0.85 9.26
C PHE A 24 4.35 1.42 7.88
N THR A 25 5.22 2.32 7.45
CA THR A 25 5.07 2.97 6.16
C THR A 25 5.63 2.07 5.07
N VAL A 26 4.86 1.91 4.02
CA VAL A 26 5.26 1.14 2.84
C VAL A 26 5.10 1.98 1.60
N THR A 27 5.85 1.64 0.56
CA THR A 27 5.70 2.23 -0.77
C THR A 27 4.99 1.23 -1.66
N VAL A 28 3.96 1.68 -2.36
CA VAL A 28 3.29 0.85 -3.37
C VAL A 28 4.12 0.91 -4.64
N ILE A 29 4.60 -0.23 -5.09
CA ILE A 29 5.47 -0.31 -6.28
C ILE A 29 4.78 -0.97 -7.48
N ASP A 30 3.70 -1.68 -7.24
CA ASP A 30 2.93 -2.27 -8.33
C ASP A 30 1.52 -2.55 -7.82
N MET A 31 0.62 -2.83 -8.74
CA MET A 31 -0.76 -3.18 -8.42
C MET A 31 -1.26 -4.24 -9.37
N ARG A 32 -2.17 -5.07 -8.87
CA ARG A 32 -2.84 -6.07 -9.69
C ARG A 32 -4.26 -6.28 -9.17
N GLU A 33 -5.09 -6.91 -9.98
CA GLU A 33 -6.44 -7.29 -9.59
C GLU A 33 -6.54 -8.81 -9.65
N VAL A 34 -6.97 -9.41 -8.54
CA VAL A 34 -7.12 -10.87 -8.42
C VAL A 34 -8.54 -11.14 -7.97
N TRP A 35 -9.29 -11.86 -8.79
CA TRP A 35 -10.69 -12.20 -8.49
C TRP A 35 -11.53 -10.95 -8.21
N GLY A 36 -11.28 -9.87 -8.94
CA GLY A 36 -12.00 -8.61 -8.75
C GLY A 36 -11.54 -7.79 -7.56
N LYS A 37 -10.53 -8.24 -6.83
CA LYS A 37 -10.00 -7.51 -5.67
C LYS A 37 -8.65 -6.89 -5.98
N PRO A 38 -8.49 -5.59 -5.74
CA PRO A 38 -7.21 -4.94 -5.98
C PRO A 38 -6.19 -5.34 -4.92
N GLN A 39 -4.99 -5.66 -5.37
CA GLN A 39 -3.86 -5.96 -4.50
C GLN A 39 -2.70 -5.04 -4.85
N CYS A 40 -1.91 -4.68 -3.85
CA CYS A 40 -0.76 -3.82 -4.02
C CYS A 40 0.51 -4.57 -3.64
N LEU A 41 1.53 -4.43 -4.47
CA LEU A 41 2.87 -4.89 -4.11
C LEU A 41 3.52 -3.76 -3.34
N VAL A 42 3.87 -4.02 -2.09
CA VAL A 42 4.40 -2.99 -1.22
C VAL A 42 5.77 -3.37 -0.69
N SER A 43 6.58 -2.36 -0.43
CA SER A 43 7.92 -2.52 0.15
C SER A 43 8.04 -1.61 1.35
N PRO A 44 8.52 -2.09 2.51
CA PRO A 44 8.71 -1.23 3.66
C PRO A 44 9.76 -0.16 3.38
N VAL A 45 9.49 1.06 3.85
CA VAL A 45 10.41 2.18 3.65
C VAL A 45 11.74 1.94 4.37
N ASP A 46 11.67 1.37 5.57
CA ASP A 46 12.83 1.12 6.41
C ASP A 46 13.25 -0.35 6.46
N GLY A 47 12.88 -1.13 5.45
CA GLY A 47 13.18 -2.54 5.46
C GLY A 47 13.47 -3.09 4.08
N HIS A 48 13.49 -4.40 3.99
CA HIS A 48 13.73 -5.12 2.74
C HIS A 48 12.57 -6.04 2.43
N GLY A 49 12.46 -6.37 1.15
CA GLY A 49 11.48 -7.31 0.69
C GLY A 49 10.23 -6.63 0.14
N GLU A 50 9.46 -7.41 -0.57
CA GLU A 50 8.23 -6.95 -1.20
C GLU A 50 7.16 -8.00 -0.94
N ARG A 51 5.93 -7.57 -0.80
CA ARG A 51 4.81 -8.50 -0.62
C ARG A 51 3.55 -7.94 -1.26
N TRP A 52 2.68 -8.85 -1.68
CA TRP A 52 1.36 -8.48 -2.14
C TRP A 52 0.41 -8.44 -0.96
N VAL A 53 -0.33 -7.35 -0.83
CA VAL A 53 -1.33 -7.19 0.22
C VAL A 53 -2.61 -6.68 -0.41
N ASP A 54 -3.75 -6.94 0.26
CA ASP A 54 -5.01 -6.37 -0.18
C ASP A 54 -4.98 -4.86 0.02
N MET A 55 -5.53 -4.14 -0.94
CA MET A 55 -5.61 -2.69 -0.83
C MET A 55 -6.34 -2.23 0.43
N THR A 56 -7.27 -3.04 0.91
CA THR A 56 -8.01 -2.75 2.14
C THR A 56 -7.14 -2.77 3.38
N SER A 57 -5.96 -3.38 3.31
CA SER A 57 -5.01 -3.40 4.43
C SER A 57 -4.20 -2.12 4.53
N LEU A 58 -4.28 -1.25 3.54
CA LEU A 58 -3.54 0.01 3.51
C LEU A 58 -4.40 1.14 4.02
N SER A 59 -3.77 2.05 4.74
CA SER A 59 -4.42 3.26 5.25
C SER A 59 -3.64 4.48 4.80
N ALA A 60 -4.34 5.59 4.60
CA ALA A 60 -3.68 6.83 4.26
C ALA A 60 -2.80 7.30 5.41
N ILE A 61 -1.61 7.80 5.09
CA ILE A 61 -0.73 8.36 6.09
C ILE A 61 -1.33 9.69 6.54
N PRO A 62 -1.52 9.89 7.87
CA PRO A 62 -2.05 11.16 8.35
C PRO A 62 -1.12 12.31 7.94
N ALA A 63 -1.70 13.37 7.40
CA ALA A 63 -0.91 14.54 7.05
C ALA A 63 -0.33 15.15 8.32
N PRO A 64 0.94 15.55 8.30
CA PRO A 64 1.50 16.25 9.45
C PRO A 64 0.77 17.56 9.64
N LYS A 65 0.38 17.83 10.87
CA LYS A 65 -0.20 19.12 11.20
C LYS A 65 0.93 20.11 11.26
N GLY A 66 1.00 20.88 10.22
CA GLY A 66 2.01 21.95 10.16
C GLY A 66 1.69 23.08 11.10
#